data_237c852177be9fe606e535ccab7109f3
#
_entry.id   237c852177be9fe606e535ccab7109f3
#
_cell.length_a   1.000
_cell.length_b   1.000
_cell.length_c   1.000
_cell.angle_alpha   90.00
_cell.angle_beta   90.00
_cell.angle_gamma   90.00
#
_symmetry.space_group_name_H-M   'P 1'
#
loop_
_entity.id
_entity.type
_entity.pdbx_description
1 polymer ?
#
loop_
_entity_poly.entity_id
_entity_poly.type
_entity_poly.pdbx_seq_one_letter_code
_entity_poly.pdbx_strand_id
1 'polypeptide(L)'
;MRFNRAIDEIQVLSFDLDDTLYNNHPVIAAAVQAMNDYVNALAPWRAQGPQFWLECRQHVATGQPALSNDVTRWRQAALRYGLKQAGFSDADVEHHADAAYQAFATARSQIEVSASVLDLLARLSKRFRLIAITNGNVEVERFNLAGQFEQVFMAGRDGRAKPHADLFEAACHYCAVAPHQLLHIGDSLDTDVQGANLAGCRSVWLNNQDAAYRYQGLADIEIDDIQALSALTT
;
A
#
# COMPACT_ATOMS: atom_id res chain seq x y z
N MET A 1 -20.63 8.10 9.76
CA MET A 1 -20.81 7.24 8.56
C MET A 1 -21.95 7.80 7.72
N ARG A 2 -21.72 8.03 6.44
CA ARG A 2 -22.72 8.52 5.48
C ARG A 2 -22.85 7.51 4.35
N PHE A 3 -24.07 7.07 4.06
CA PHE A 3 -24.39 6.20 2.93
C PHE A 3 -24.81 7.05 1.73
N ASN A 4 -24.12 6.90 0.60
CA ASN A 4 -24.45 7.54 -0.67
C ASN A 4 -25.23 6.58 -1.58
N ARG A 5 -25.06 5.27 -1.39
CA ARG A 5 -25.79 4.20 -2.09
C ARG A 5 -26.18 3.10 -1.12
N ALA A 6 -27.24 2.38 -1.45
CA ALA A 6 -27.57 1.17 -0.72
C ALA A 6 -26.50 0.11 -0.94
N ILE A 7 -26.12 -0.57 0.12
CA ILE A 7 -25.21 -1.72 0.07
C ILE A 7 -25.97 -2.94 0.61
N ASP A 8 -26.06 -3.96 -0.22
CA ASP A 8 -26.72 -5.21 0.11
C ASP A 8 -25.71 -6.35 0.03
N GLU A 9 -25.87 -7.35 0.89
CA GLU A 9 -25.18 -8.65 0.81
C GLU A 9 -23.65 -8.62 0.81
N ILE A 10 -23.03 -7.73 1.56
CA ILE A 10 -21.57 -7.74 1.72
C ILE A 10 -21.14 -9.02 2.47
N GLN A 11 -20.17 -9.72 1.90
CA GLN A 11 -19.58 -10.94 2.46
C GLN A 11 -18.10 -10.76 2.81
N VAL A 12 -17.39 -9.89 2.08
CA VAL A 12 -15.96 -9.65 2.21
C VAL A 12 -15.70 -8.18 2.45
N LEU A 13 -14.89 -7.88 3.47
CA LEU A 13 -14.29 -6.57 3.65
C LEU A 13 -12.83 -6.63 3.21
N SER A 14 -12.44 -5.78 2.28
CA SER A 14 -11.06 -5.60 1.90
C SER A 14 -10.55 -4.24 2.37
N PHE A 15 -9.35 -4.22 2.93
CA PHE A 15 -8.75 -3.02 3.48
C PHE A 15 -7.51 -2.63 2.67
N ASP A 16 -7.39 -1.35 2.34
CA ASP A 16 -6.06 -0.79 2.16
C ASP A 16 -5.32 -0.77 3.50
N LEU A 17 -4.01 -0.66 3.48
CA LEU A 17 -3.18 -0.74 4.68
C LEU A 17 -2.63 0.64 5.07
N ASP A 18 -1.82 1.23 4.18
CA ASP A 18 -1.12 2.48 4.39
C ASP A 18 -2.12 3.66 4.50
N ASP A 19 -2.01 4.45 5.55
CA ASP A 19 -2.88 5.59 5.85
C ASP A 19 -4.37 5.25 6.05
N THR A 20 -4.72 3.96 5.94
CA THR A 20 -6.05 3.40 6.26
C THR A 20 -6.08 2.75 7.64
N LEU A 21 -5.20 1.79 7.93
CA LEU A 21 -5.14 1.09 9.22
C LEU A 21 -4.10 1.66 10.18
N TYR A 22 -3.14 2.39 9.67
CA TYR A 22 -2.08 3.07 10.42
C TYR A 22 -1.56 4.27 9.63
N ASN A 23 -0.98 5.25 10.34
CA ASN A 23 -0.31 6.37 9.69
C ASN A 23 1.02 5.91 9.08
N ASN A 24 1.08 5.86 7.76
CA ASN A 24 2.27 5.42 7.03
C ASN A 24 3.34 6.51 6.88
N HIS A 25 2.99 7.79 6.98
CA HIS A 25 3.93 8.90 6.73
C HIS A 25 5.23 8.79 7.54
N PRO A 26 5.22 8.60 8.87
CA PRO A 26 6.47 8.47 9.64
C PRO A 26 7.24 7.19 9.29
N VAL A 27 6.53 6.10 8.97
CA VAL A 27 7.15 4.80 8.65
C VAL A 27 7.90 4.88 7.33
N ILE A 28 7.27 5.40 6.28
CA ILE A 28 7.91 5.53 4.97
C ILE A 28 9.06 6.54 5.01
N ALA A 29 8.94 7.62 5.79
CA ALA A 29 10.02 8.59 5.98
C ALA A 29 11.25 7.93 6.62
N ALA A 30 11.06 7.15 7.70
CA ALA A 30 12.13 6.41 8.37
C ALA A 30 12.76 5.35 7.45
N ALA A 31 11.95 4.64 6.66
CA ALA A 31 12.45 3.65 5.72
C ALA A 31 13.30 4.26 4.60
N VAL A 32 12.85 5.38 4.03
CA VAL A 32 13.61 6.14 3.02
C VAL A 32 14.91 6.67 3.64
N GLN A 33 14.87 7.18 4.87
CA GLN A 33 16.06 7.68 5.57
C GLN A 33 17.07 6.55 5.79
N ALA A 34 16.66 5.38 6.27
CA ALA A 34 17.56 4.25 6.49
C ALA A 34 18.26 3.79 5.22
N MET A 35 17.54 3.74 4.09
CA MET A 35 18.13 3.45 2.78
C MET A 35 19.14 4.53 2.36
N ASN A 36 18.75 5.81 2.50
CA ASN A 36 19.61 6.94 2.13
C ASN A 36 20.89 6.98 2.98
N ASP A 37 20.79 6.70 4.27
CA ASP A 37 21.95 6.65 5.17
C ASP A 37 22.93 5.57 4.72
N TYR A 38 22.41 4.39 4.32
CA TYR A 38 23.24 3.32 3.79
C TYR A 38 23.99 3.75 2.52
N VAL A 39 23.29 4.24 1.50
CA VAL A 39 23.95 4.60 0.23
C VAL A 39 24.86 5.82 0.37
N ASN A 40 24.53 6.79 1.22
CA ASN A 40 25.34 7.97 1.47
C ASN A 40 26.62 7.67 2.29
N ALA A 41 26.67 6.54 2.98
CA ALA A 41 27.92 6.05 3.60
C ALA A 41 28.95 5.63 2.53
N LEU A 42 28.50 5.27 1.32
CA LEU A 42 29.36 4.88 0.21
C LEU A 42 29.95 6.13 -0.47
N ALA A 43 31.28 6.30 -0.40
CA ALA A 43 31.95 7.50 -0.92
C ALA A 43 31.68 7.77 -2.41
N PRO A 44 31.71 6.76 -3.34
CA PRO A 44 31.41 6.98 -4.75
C PRO A 44 29.96 7.46 -5.00
N TRP A 45 28.99 6.96 -4.23
CA TRP A 45 27.59 7.39 -4.30
C TRP A 45 27.46 8.85 -3.82
N ARG A 46 27.99 9.14 -2.64
CA ARG A 46 27.95 10.48 -2.04
C ARG A 46 28.57 11.56 -2.93
N ALA A 47 29.61 11.20 -3.69
CA ALA A 47 30.26 12.10 -4.62
C ALA A 47 29.38 12.55 -5.80
N GLN A 48 28.28 11.84 -6.10
CA GLN A 48 27.34 12.20 -7.16
C GLN A 48 26.44 13.40 -6.78
N GLY A 49 26.33 13.72 -5.50
CA GLY A 49 25.58 14.86 -5.01
C GLY A 49 24.13 14.56 -4.59
N PRO A 50 23.43 15.54 -4.02
CA PRO A 50 22.14 15.32 -3.33
C PRO A 50 20.96 14.99 -4.26
N GLN A 51 21.02 15.37 -5.54
CA GLN A 51 19.94 15.11 -6.51
C GLN A 51 20.04 13.73 -7.17
N PHE A 52 21.16 13.04 -6.99
CA PHE A 52 21.49 11.81 -7.70
C PHE A 52 20.44 10.71 -7.54
N TRP A 53 19.93 10.50 -6.32
CA TRP A 53 18.90 9.53 -6.08
C TRP A 53 17.60 9.84 -6.87
N LEU A 54 17.21 11.10 -6.93
CA LEU A 54 16.04 11.52 -7.70
C LEU A 54 16.24 11.25 -9.20
N GLU A 55 17.42 11.56 -9.73
CA GLU A 55 17.78 11.30 -11.12
C GLU A 55 17.74 9.81 -11.46
N CYS A 56 18.29 8.95 -10.59
CA CYS A 56 18.22 7.49 -10.75
C CYS A 56 16.78 6.99 -10.83
N ARG A 57 15.92 7.47 -9.95
CA ARG A 57 14.49 7.11 -9.92
C ARG A 57 13.77 7.54 -11.19
N GLN A 58 14.01 8.77 -11.65
CA GLN A 58 13.38 9.29 -12.86
C GLN A 58 13.86 8.53 -14.11
N HIS A 59 15.15 8.22 -14.19
CA HIS A 59 15.69 7.43 -15.29
C HIS A 59 15.01 6.07 -15.42
N VAL A 60 14.89 5.35 -14.31
CA VAL A 60 14.23 4.02 -14.32
C VAL A 60 12.74 4.15 -14.62
N ALA A 61 12.04 5.14 -14.06
CA ALA A 61 10.63 5.37 -14.34
C ALA A 61 10.36 5.65 -15.83
N THR A 62 11.24 6.41 -16.48
CA THR A 62 11.13 6.72 -17.91
C THR A 62 11.51 5.52 -18.78
N GLY A 63 12.57 4.79 -18.43
CA GLY A 63 13.07 3.66 -19.22
C GLY A 63 12.27 2.38 -19.06
N GLN A 64 11.60 2.21 -17.93
CA GLN A 64 10.85 0.99 -17.58
C GLN A 64 9.48 1.34 -16.95
N PRO A 65 8.53 1.91 -17.72
CA PRO A 65 7.24 2.37 -17.17
C PRO A 65 6.43 1.28 -16.47
N ALA A 66 6.57 0.02 -16.90
CA ALA A 66 5.89 -1.12 -16.28
C ALA A 66 6.23 -1.31 -14.80
N LEU A 67 7.41 -0.85 -14.35
CA LEU A 67 7.81 -0.91 -12.94
C LEU A 67 7.02 0.05 -12.04
N SER A 68 6.24 0.99 -12.59
CA SER A 68 5.35 1.85 -11.80
C SER A 68 4.32 1.07 -10.99
N ASN A 69 4.00 -0.16 -11.41
CA ASN A 69 3.07 -1.06 -10.71
C ASN A 69 3.75 -1.92 -9.63
N ASP A 70 5.07 -1.83 -9.48
CA ASP A 70 5.83 -2.60 -8.48
C ASP A 70 6.90 -1.70 -7.85
N VAL A 71 6.52 -1.04 -6.77
CA VAL A 71 7.39 -0.07 -6.05
C VAL A 71 8.67 -0.73 -5.50
N THR A 72 8.64 -2.03 -5.24
CA THR A 72 9.82 -2.81 -4.80
C THR A 72 10.83 -2.93 -5.92
N ARG A 73 10.41 -3.50 -7.05
CA ARG A 73 11.29 -3.69 -8.21
C ARG A 73 11.79 -2.37 -8.77
N TRP A 74 10.93 -1.36 -8.80
CA TRP A 74 11.32 -0.03 -9.21
C TRP A 74 12.43 0.56 -8.33
N ARG A 75 12.29 0.48 -6.99
CA ARG A 75 13.31 0.96 -6.05
C ARG A 75 14.63 0.20 -6.21
N GLN A 76 14.57 -1.12 -6.30
CA GLN A 76 15.76 -1.96 -6.51
C GLN A 76 16.44 -1.66 -7.84
N ALA A 77 15.68 -1.47 -8.93
CA ALA A 77 16.24 -1.10 -10.23
C ALA A 77 16.93 0.28 -10.18
N ALA A 78 16.33 1.25 -9.48
CA ALA A 78 16.94 2.57 -9.32
C ALA A 78 18.23 2.53 -8.47
N LEU A 79 18.29 1.70 -7.44
CA LEU A 79 19.51 1.47 -6.65
C LEU A 79 20.61 0.86 -7.51
N ARG A 80 20.32 -0.22 -8.25
CA ARG A 80 21.30 -0.85 -9.16
C ARG A 80 21.81 0.11 -10.21
N TYR A 81 20.90 0.86 -10.83
CA TYR A 81 21.28 1.88 -11.80
C TYR A 81 22.24 2.93 -11.19
N GLY A 82 21.88 3.49 -10.04
CA GLY A 82 22.69 4.51 -9.38
C GLY A 82 24.06 3.99 -8.95
N LEU A 83 24.14 2.79 -8.38
CA LEU A 83 25.41 2.17 -7.99
C LEU A 83 26.32 1.94 -9.21
N LYS A 84 25.75 1.50 -10.33
CA LYS A 84 26.49 1.34 -11.59
C LYS A 84 27.03 2.68 -12.11
N GLN A 85 26.21 3.73 -12.09
CA GLN A 85 26.63 5.09 -12.48
C GLN A 85 27.70 5.66 -11.53
N ALA A 86 27.66 5.30 -10.25
CA ALA A 86 28.68 5.69 -9.27
C ALA A 86 30.00 4.91 -9.42
N GLY A 87 30.08 3.95 -10.37
CA GLY A 87 31.32 3.25 -10.72
C GLY A 87 31.59 1.97 -9.93
N PHE A 88 30.61 1.39 -9.27
CA PHE A 88 30.73 0.09 -8.60
C PHE A 88 30.83 -1.06 -9.61
N SER A 89 31.54 -2.12 -9.24
CA SER A 89 31.57 -3.38 -10.01
C SER A 89 30.18 -4.07 -9.98
N ASP A 90 29.89 -4.94 -10.96
CA ASP A 90 28.59 -5.61 -11.01
C ASP A 90 28.33 -6.43 -9.71
N ALA A 91 29.34 -7.02 -9.10
CA ALA A 91 29.22 -7.75 -7.82
C ALA A 91 28.88 -6.80 -6.65
N ASP A 92 29.54 -5.65 -6.58
CA ASP A 92 29.28 -4.63 -5.55
C ASP A 92 27.92 -3.98 -5.75
N VAL A 93 27.47 -3.78 -7.00
CA VAL A 93 26.13 -3.27 -7.34
C VAL A 93 25.06 -4.16 -6.72
N GLU A 94 25.11 -5.49 -6.94
CA GLU A 94 24.12 -6.40 -6.36
C GLU A 94 24.18 -6.40 -4.84
N HIS A 95 25.39 -6.49 -4.27
CA HIS A 95 25.57 -6.49 -2.82
C HIS A 95 25.01 -5.21 -2.16
N HIS A 96 25.40 -4.04 -2.66
CA HIS A 96 24.96 -2.78 -2.07
C HIS A 96 23.50 -2.45 -2.37
N ALA A 97 22.96 -2.83 -3.53
CA ALA A 97 21.54 -2.62 -3.84
C ALA A 97 20.66 -3.44 -2.90
N ASP A 98 21.03 -4.70 -2.66
CA ASP A 98 20.29 -5.56 -1.74
C ASP A 98 20.41 -5.06 -0.29
N ALA A 99 21.60 -4.67 0.16
CA ALA A 99 21.79 -4.15 1.51
C ALA A 99 21.03 -2.83 1.74
N ALA A 100 21.04 -1.91 0.78
CA ALA A 100 20.27 -0.66 0.84
C ALA A 100 18.77 -0.93 0.88
N TYR A 101 18.30 -1.88 0.05
CA TYR A 101 16.89 -2.28 0.07
C TYR A 101 16.49 -2.96 1.40
N GLN A 102 17.37 -3.81 1.96
CA GLN A 102 17.11 -4.44 3.28
C GLN A 102 17.05 -3.40 4.41
N ALA A 103 17.88 -2.35 4.38
CA ALA A 103 17.76 -1.25 5.33
C ALA A 103 16.38 -0.56 5.23
N PHE A 104 15.91 -0.30 4.00
CA PHE A 104 14.55 0.20 3.76
C PHE A 104 13.49 -0.77 4.29
N ALA A 105 13.52 -2.04 3.91
CA ALA A 105 12.50 -3.03 4.23
C ALA A 105 12.41 -3.29 5.75
N THR A 106 13.55 -3.29 6.45
CA THR A 106 13.61 -3.43 7.90
C THR A 106 12.91 -2.25 8.60
N ALA A 107 13.25 -1.02 8.22
CA ALA A 107 12.61 0.18 8.78
C ALA A 107 11.13 0.26 8.38
N ARG A 108 10.78 -0.14 7.15
CA ARG A 108 9.39 -0.20 6.65
C ARG A 108 8.51 -1.18 7.41
N SER A 109 9.10 -2.17 8.06
CA SER A 109 8.38 -3.16 8.88
C SER A 109 8.19 -2.73 10.34
N GLN A 110 8.68 -1.55 10.74
CA GLN A 110 8.48 -0.99 12.08
C GLN A 110 7.13 -0.27 12.16
N ILE A 111 6.06 -1.06 12.05
CA ILE A 111 4.67 -0.60 12.06
C ILE A 111 4.02 -1.12 13.34
N GLU A 112 3.28 -0.24 14.00
CA GLU A 112 2.40 -0.61 15.11
C GLU A 112 1.00 -0.11 14.83
N VAL A 113 0.09 -1.04 14.62
CA VAL A 113 -1.34 -0.75 14.49
C VAL A 113 -1.94 -0.63 15.88
N SER A 114 -2.78 0.39 16.09
CA SER A 114 -3.38 0.65 17.40
C SER A 114 -4.29 -0.50 17.86
N ALA A 115 -4.34 -0.73 19.16
CA ALA A 115 -5.20 -1.75 19.75
C ALA A 115 -6.68 -1.57 19.36
N SER A 116 -7.14 -0.33 19.21
CA SER A 116 -8.51 -0.04 18.81
C SER A 116 -8.84 -0.50 17.38
N VAL A 117 -7.87 -0.42 16.46
CA VAL A 117 -8.02 -0.95 15.10
C VAL A 117 -7.99 -2.48 15.11
N LEU A 118 -7.10 -3.10 15.87
CA LEU A 118 -7.05 -4.57 16.00
C LEU A 118 -8.37 -5.12 16.59
N ASP A 119 -8.90 -4.47 17.62
CA ASP A 119 -10.20 -4.83 18.21
C ASP A 119 -11.36 -4.66 17.22
N LEU A 120 -11.31 -3.63 16.37
CA LEU A 120 -12.29 -3.44 15.29
C LEU A 120 -12.22 -4.59 14.28
N LEU A 121 -11.02 -4.94 13.78
CA LEU A 121 -10.83 -6.05 12.86
C LEU A 121 -11.32 -7.37 13.47
N ALA A 122 -11.00 -7.63 14.73
CA ALA A 122 -11.47 -8.82 15.46
C ALA A 122 -13.00 -8.89 15.62
N ARG A 123 -13.70 -7.76 15.70
CA ARG A 123 -15.18 -7.72 15.68
C ARG A 123 -15.74 -7.96 14.29
N LEU A 124 -15.17 -7.32 13.27
CA LEU A 124 -15.61 -7.46 11.88
C LEU A 124 -15.40 -8.89 11.36
N SER A 125 -14.32 -9.56 11.74
CA SER A 125 -14.02 -10.94 11.34
C SER A 125 -15.04 -11.98 11.82
N LYS A 126 -15.88 -11.64 12.81
CA LYS A 126 -16.98 -12.52 13.27
C LYS A 126 -18.14 -12.59 12.27
N ARG A 127 -18.24 -11.63 11.37
CA ARG A 127 -19.34 -11.49 10.41
C ARG A 127 -18.89 -11.52 8.96
N PHE A 128 -17.69 -11.04 8.69
CA PHE A 128 -17.14 -10.88 7.33
C PHE A 128 -15.81 -11.60 7.20
N ARG A 129 -15.51 -12.07 6.01
CA ARG A 129 -14.15 -12.43 5.65
C ARG A 129 -13.32 -11.17 5.49
N LEU A 130 -12.13 -11.14 6.07
CA LEU A 130 -11.23 -9.98 5.99
C LEU A 130 -10.04 -10.30 5.09
N ILE A 131 -9.78 -9.41 4.13
CA ILE A 131 -8.62 -9.45 3.24
C ILE A 131 -8.00 -8.06 3.16
N ALA A 132 -6.77 -7.98 2.65
CA ALA A 132 -6.14 -6.70 2.35
C ALA A 132 -5.84 -6.57 0.85
N ILE A 133 -5.94 -5.34 0.31
CA ILE A 133 -5.57 -4.99 -1.07
C ILE A 133 -4.75 -3.71 -1.02
N THR A 134 -3.43 -3.81 -1.27
CA THR A 134 -2.50 -2.69 -1.11
C THR A 134 -1.63 -2.45 -2.33
N ASN A 135 -1.33 -1.17 -2.59
CA ASN A 135 -0.30 -0.76 -3.54
C ASN A 135 1.10 -0.76 -2.89
N GLY A 136 1.15 -0.85 -1.57
CA GLY A 136 2.38 -0.92 -0.79
C GLY A 136 3.07 -2.28 -0.87
N ASN A 137 4.26 -2.35 -0.29
CA ASN A 137 5.11 -3.54 -0.26
C ASN A 137 5.37 -4.02 1.18
N VAL A 138 4.44 -3.76 2.08
CA VAL A 138 4.56 -4.12 3.49
C VAL A 138 4.24 -5.60 3.71
N GLU A 139 5.08 -6.27 4.50
CA GLU A 139 4.87 -7.66 4.89
C GLU A 139 4.13 -7.69 6.23
N VAL A 140 2.81 -7.88 6.19
CA VAL A 140 1.93 -7.82 7.38
C VAL A 140 2.31 -8.82 8.47
N GLU A 141 2.98 -9.91 8.11
CA GLU A 141 3.46 -10.95 9.05
C GLU A 141 4.61 -10.47 9.94
N ARG A 142 5.21 -9.31 9.65
CA ARG A 142 6.32 -8.75 10.42
C ARG A 142 5.90 -7.80 11.54
N PHE A 143 4.60 -7.54 11.68
CA PHE A 143 4.06 -6.65 12.71
C PHE A 143 2.70 -7.12 13.20
N ASN A 144 2.02 -6.33 14.03
CA ASN A 144 0.83 -6.76 14.75
C ASN A 144 -0.46 -6.89 13.90
N LEU A 145 -0.37 -6.85 12.56
CA LEU A 145 -1.43 -7.30 11.65
C LEU A 145 -1.30 -8.77 11.24
N ALA A 146 -0.26 -9.48 11.68
CA ALA A 146 -0.10 -10.90 11.39
C ALA A 146 -1.35 -11.69 11.76
N GLY A 147 -1.86 -12.50 10.83
CA GLY A 147 -3.05 -13.32 11.03
C GLY A 147 -4.40 -12.59 11.07
N GLN A 148 -4.44 -11.27 10.81
CA GLN A 148 -5.70 -10.52 10.77
C GLN A 148 -6.48 -10.69 9.46
N PHE A 149 -5.81 -11.08 8.38
CA PHE A 149 -6.38 -11.22 7.05
C PHE A 149 -6.24 -12.64 6.53
N GLU A 150 -7.26 -13.14 5.83
CA GLU A 150 -7.20 -14.44 5.15
C GLU A 150 -6.18 -14.41 3.98
N GLN A 151 -6.06 -13.26 3.31
CA GLN A 151 -5.15 -13.04 2.19
C GLN A 151 -4.81 -11.56 2.06
N VAL A 152 -3.58 -11.28 1.60
CA VAL A 152 -3.11 -9.95 1.25
C VAL A 152 -2.78 -9.93 -0.25
N PHE A 153 -3.48 -9.10 -1.02
CA PHE A 153 -3.22 -8.85 -2.44
C PHE A 153 -2.35 -7.62 -2.58
N MET A 154 -1.24 -7.76 -3.28
CA MET A 154 -0.19 -6.73 -3.34
C MET A 154 0.13 -6.39 -4.80
N ALA A 155 0.20 -5.10 -5.11
CA ALA A 155 0.61 -4.62 -6.41
C ALA A 155 2.00 -5.15 -6.80
N GLY A 156 2.18 -5.49 -8.07
CA GLY A 156 3.41 -6.06 -8.61
C GLY A 156 3.56 -7.57 -8.38
N ARG A 157 2.97 -8.12 -7.31
CA ARG A 157 2.96 -9.56 -7.04
C ARG A 157 1.69 -10.23 -7.60
N ASP A 158 0.53 -9.67 -7.32
CA ASP A 158 -0.77 -10.29 -7.60
C ASP A 158 -1.53 -9.58 -8.75
N GLY A 159 -1.01 -8.47 -9.25
CA GLY A 159 -1.58 -7.69 -10.35
C GLY A 159 -1.02 -6.28 -10.40
N ARG A 160 -1.59 -5.45 -11.30
CA ARG A 160 -1.25 -4.03 -11.39
C ARG A 160 -1.81 -3.29 -10.17
N ALA A 161 -1.14 -2.18 -9.83
CA ALA A 161 -1.55 -1.31 -8.73
C ALA A 161 -2.98 -0.76 -8.93
N LYS A 162 -3.73 -0.56 -7.83
CA LYS A 162 -4.96 0.23 -7.83
C LYS A 162 -4.68 1.61 -8.44
N PRO A 163 -5.54 2.17 -9.31
CA PRO A 163 -6.94 1.81 -9.52
C PRO A 163 -7.22 0.73 -10.58
N HIS A 164 -6.20 0.01 -11.09
CA HIS A 164 -6.50 -1.12 -11.98
C HIS A 164 -7.33 -2.19 -11.24
N ALA A 165 -8.20 -2.87 -11.98
CA ALA A 165 -9.13 -3.85 -11.41
C ALA A 165 -8.45 -5.15 -10.97
N ASP A 166 -7.23 -5.43 -11.40
CA ASP A 166 -6.51 -6.70 -11.26
C ASP A 166 -6.56 -7.27 -9.84
N LEU A 167 -6.23 -6.45 -8.82
CA LEU A 167 -6.19 -6.90 -7.43
C LEU A 167 -7.59 -7.17 -6.87
N PHE A 168 -8.58 -6.40 -7.28
CA PHE A 168 -9.98 -6.60 -6.88
C PHE A 168 -10.56 -7.87 -7.53
N GLU A 169 -10.28 -8.11 -8.81
CA GLU A 169 -10.69 -9.31 -9.53
C GLU A 169 -10.05 -10.56 -8.90
N ALA A 170 -8.74 -10.51 -8.59
CA ALA A 170 -8.04 -11.58 -7.90
C ALA A 170 -8.66 -11.85 -6.52
N ALA A 171 -9.01 -10.81 -5.78
CA ALA A 171 -9.65 -10.91 -4.48
C ALA A 171 -11.07 -11.52 -4.57
N CYS A 172 -11.89 -11.07 -5.52
CA CYS A 172 -13.21 -11.65 -5.76
C CYS A 172 -13.13 -13.13 -6.15
N HIS A 173 -12.16 -13.47 -7.02
CA HIS A 173 -11.92 -14.87 -7.42
C HIS A 173 -11.51 -15.74 -6.23
N TYR A 174 -10.55 -15.30 -5.43
CA TYR A 174 -10.08 -16.01 -4.23
C TYR A 174 -11.22 -16.23 -3.22
N CYS A 175 -12.02 -15.20 -3.00
CA CYS A 175 -13.14 -15.28 -2.07
C CYS A 175 -14.38 -16.00 -2.64
N ALA A 176 -14.42 -16.29 -3.94
CA ALA A 176 -15.55 -16.85 -4.66
C ALA A 176 -16.84 -16.00 -4.47
N VAL A 177 -16.72 -14.67 -4.58
CA VAL A 177 -17.83 -13.72 -4.44
C VAL A 177 -18.00 -12.87 -5.69
N ALA A 178 -19.22 -12.39 -5.91
CA ALA A 178 -19.48 -11.37 -6.93
C ALA A 178 -18.88 -10.01 -6.49
N PRO A 179 -18.44 -9.14 -7.43
CA PRO A 179 -17.81 -7.87 -7.08
C PRO A 179 -18.62 -7.02 -6.10
N HIS A 180 -19.94 -6.91 -6.27
CA HIS A 180 -20.81 -6.11 -5.40
C HIS A 180 -20.90 -6.64 -3.94
N GLN A 181 -20.42 -7.86 -3.68
CA GLN A 181 -20.37 -8.48 -2.36
C GLN A 181 -19.04 -8.20 -1.61
N LEU A 182 -18.09 -7.57 -2.28
CA LEU A 182 -16.82 -7.08 -1.72
C LEU A 182 -16.93 -5.58 -1.46
N LEU A 183 -16.70 -5.16 -0.22
CA LEU A 183 -16.64 -3.77 0.20
C LEU A 183 -15.18 -3.42 0.51
N HIS A 184 -14.59 -2.53 -0.30
CA HIS A 184 -13.23 -2.06 -0.11
C HIS A 184 -13.18 -0.78 0.72
N ILE A 185 -12.33 -0.76 1.72
CA ILE A 185 -12.11 0.36 2.64
C ILE A 185 -10.72 0.95 2.37
N GLY A 186 -10.64 2.24 2.05
CA GLY A 186 -9.38 2.93 1.82
C GLY A 186 -9.51 4.44 1.95
N ASP A 187 -8.35 5.12 2.04
CA ASP A 187 -8.27 6.58 2.22
C ASP A 187 -8.15 7.36 0.91
N SER A 188 -7.74 6.71 -0.18
CA SER A 188 -7.48 7.34 -1.47
C SER A 188 -8.69 7.28 -2.40
N LEU A 189 -9.17 8.45 -2.83
CA LEU A 189 -10.21 8.53 -3.86
C LEU A 189 -9.75 7.96 -5.20
N ASP A 190 -8.48 8.20 -5.58
CA ASP A 190 -7.95 7.84 -6.89
C ASP A 190 -7.61 6.36 -7.00
N THR A 191 -7.13 5.74 -5.94
CA THR A 191 -6.72 4.33 -5.98
C THR A 191 -7.78 3.39 -5.41
N ASP A 192 -8.30 3.68 -4.21
CA ASP A 192 -9.22 2.77 -3.51
C ASP A 192 -10.65 2.89 -4.02
N VAL A 193 -11.20 4.11 -3.96
CA VAL A 193 -12.60 4.34 -4.34
C VAL A 193 -12.78 4.13 -5.83
N GLN A 194 -11.94 4.76 -6.66
CA GLN A 194 -12.00 4.60 -8.10
C GLN A 194 -11.73 3.15 -8.51
N GLY A 195 -10.71 2.50 -7.93
CA GLY A 195 -10.35 1.13 -8.24
C GLY A 195 -11.47 0.15 -7.91
N ALA A 196 -12.06 0.24 -6.71
CA ALA A 196 -13.21 -0.58 -6.31
C ALA A 196 -14.41 -0.37 -7.25
N ASN A 197 -14.73 0.89 -7.55
CA ASN A 197 -15.85 1.22 -8.45
C ASN A 197 -15.62 0.69 -9.87
N LEU A 198 -14.42 0.81 -10.43
CA LEU A 198 -14.06 0.28 -11.75
C LEU A 198 -14.16 -1.25 -11.81
N ALA A 199 -13.84 -1.93 -10.72
CA ALA A 199 -13.97 -3.39 -10.59
C ALA A 199 -15.42 -3.85 -10.31
N GLY A 200 -16.37 -2.92 -10.14
CA GLY A 200 -17.76 -3.23 -9.76
C GLY A 200 -17.93 -3.60 -8.29
N CYS A 201 -16.89 -3.42 -7.47
CA CYS A 201 -16.94 -3.59 -6.03
C CYS A 201 -17.60 -2.39 -5.35
N ARG A 202 -17.94 -2.55 -4.06
CA ARG A 202 -18.42 -1.46 -3.21
C ARG A 202 -17.24 -0.76 -2.54
N SER A 203 -17.42 0.51 -2.21
CA SER A 203 -16.34 1.32 -1.65
C SER A 203 -16.74 2.08 -0.39
N VAL A 204 -15.83 2.10 0.58
CA VAL A 204 -15.83 3.00 1.74
C VAL A 204 -14.66 3.94 1.60
N TRP A 205 -14.92 5.22 1.56
CA TRP A 205 -13.87 6.23 1.65
C TRP A 205 -13.65 6.64 3.10
N LEU A 206 -12.45 6.40 3.61
CA LEU A 206 -11.97 6.93 4.87
C LEU A 206 -11.40 8.33 4.62
N ASN A 207 -12.22 9.36 4.81
CA ASN A 207 -11.81 10.76 4.69
C ASN A 207 -11.16 11.25 5.99
N ASN A 208 -9.92 10.84 6.22
CA ASN A 208 -9.11 11.20 7.39
C ASN A 208 -8.18 12.40 7.12
N GLN A 209 -8.28 13.04 5.97
CA GLN A 209 -7.42 14.13 5.56
C GLN A 209 -8.04 15.47 5.95
N ASP A 210 -7.20 16.47 6.26
CA ASP A 210 -7.60 17.86 6.46
C ASP A 210 -8.14 18.43 5.13
N ALA A 211 -9.42 18.23 4.91
CA ALA A 211 -10.02 18.41 3.59
C ALA A 211 -10.28 19.87 3.26
N ALA A 212 -9.43 20.45 2.43
CA ALA A 212 -9.81 21.58 1.58
C ALA A 212 -10.83 21.16 0.50
N TYR A 213 -10.98 19.86 0.25
CA TYR A 213 -11.84 19.30 -0.80
C TYR A 213 -12.94 18.45 -0.18
N ARG A 214 -14.18 18.86 -0.38
CA ARG A 214 -15.36 18.08 0.03
C ARG A 214 -15.95 17.39 -1.21
N TYR A 215 -15.35 16.30 -1.62
CA TYR A 215 -16.00 15.38 -2.56
C TYR A 215 -17.13 14.66 -1.85
N GLN A 216 -18.24 14.47 -2.54
CA GLN A 216 -19.40 13.76 -1.99
C GLN A 216 -19.94 12.79 -3.06
N GLY A 217 -20.34 11.59 -2.61
CA GLY A 217 -21.03 10.64 -3.47
C GLY A 217 -20.15 9.82 -4.42
N LEU A 218 -18.82 9.91 -4.32
CA LEU A 218 -17.91 9.08 -5.12
C LEU A 218 -17.85 7.64 -4.57
N ALA A 219 -17.73 7.49 -3.26
CA ALA A 219 -17.80 6.20 -2.57
C ALA A 219 -19.27 5.83 -2.24
N ASP A 220 -19.54 4.54 -2.06
CA ASP A 220 -20.84 4.07 -1.56
C ASP A 220 -21.08 4.51 -0.12
N ILE A 221 -20.02 4.48 0.71
CA ILE A 221 -20.01 4.97 2.09
C ILE A 221 -18.86 5.94 2.28
N GLU A 222 -19.07 6.94 3.13
CA GLU A 222 -18.02 7.84 3.61
C GLU A 222 -17.97 7.81 5.13
N ILE A 223 -16.74 7.72 5.65
CA ILE A 223 -16.42 7.78 7.08
C ILE A 223 -15.25 8.73 7.30
N ASP A 224 -15.17 9.34 8.45
CA ASP A 224 -14.09 10.20 8.92
C ASP A 224 -13.19 9.54 9.97
N ASP A 225 -13.66 8.39 10.50
CA ASP A 225 -12.93 7.54 11.44
C ASP A 225 -13.21 6.07 11.10
N ILE A 226 -12.16 5.25 11.05
CA ILE A 226 -12.27 3.82 10.77
C ILE A 226 -13.15 3.08 11.79
N GLN A 227 -13.23 3.57 13.03
CA GLN A 227 -14.09 3.01 14.09
C GLN A 227 -15.58 3.05 13.75
N ALA A 228 -15.98 3.94 12.83
CA ALA A 228 -17.37 3.99 12.34
C ALA A 228 -17.80 2.67 11.68
N LEU A 229 -16.87 1.84 11.18
CA LEU A 229 -17.15 0.51 10.64
C LEU A 229 -17.74 -0.46 11.68
N SER A 230 -17.64 -0.16 12.98
CA SER A 230 -18.30 -0.94 14.04
C SER A 230 -19.82 -1.05 13.85
N ALA A 231 -20.43 -0.07 13.18
CA ALA A 231 -21.85 -0.12 12.82
C ALA A 231 -22.21 -1.28 11.87
N LEU A 232 -21.25 -1.86 11.15
CA LEU A 232 -21.46 -3.03 10.31
C LEU A 232 -21.54 -4.33 11.11
N THR A 233 -21.22 -4.31 12.41
CA THR A 233 -21.27 -5.50 13.30
C THR A 233 -22.58 -5.64 14.05
N THR A 234 -23.45 -4.65 13.99
CA THR A 234 -24.80 -4.67 14.53
C THR A 234 -25.77 -5.16 13.45
#